data_2f69bc3f375b1c68bfe35de9ce1e8c3e
#
_entry.id   2f69bc3f375b1c68bfe35de9ce1e8c3e
#
_cell.length_a   1.000
_cell.length_b   1.000
_cell.length_c   1.000
_cell.angle_alpha   90.00
_cell.angle_beta   90.00
_cell.angle_gamma   90.00
#
_symmetry.space_group_name_H-M   'P 1'
#
loop_
_entity.id
_entity.type
_entity.pdbx_description
1 polymer ?
#
loop_
_entity_poly.entity_id
_entity_poly.type
_entity_poly.pdbx_seq_one_letter_code
_entity_poly.pdbx_strand_id
1 'polypeptide(L)'
;MKGFAEKWKDLPEYILGITKEIWEDRGIDTLNHYYTKDIPMRFPEGISIGNQNTINGTLATLSEFPDRQLTGEDVIWSGDDETGFLSSHRLLTMGTHLGNGYFGKATGKRFVIRAIADCSAINNQINDEWLIRDTAGIVKQLGIDPKKFAIDLIEREGGPENCIKPFSPSIDVKGPYRGTGNDNEWGQKLSDIVSGSMQKNYSIIQKEYDRAVQTEHPGSTTVHSWADTEFLWMGLRSSFPNATFKLEHVIGREDPMLSPRAAVRWSLSGKHEGWGMFDEPSGAEVYIMGFTHAEFGPYGLRKEFTLFDPVSIWKQIYMQK
;
A
#
# COMPACT_ATOMS: atom_id res chain seq x y z
N MET A 1 6.94 12.69 -22.77
CA MET A 1 5.54 12.36 -22.42
C MET A 1 4.62 13.48 -22.86
N LYS A 2 3.64 13.17 -23.68
CA LYS A 2 2.69 14.17 -24.20
C LYS A 2 1.82 14.72 -23.06
N GLY A 3 1.66 16.04 -23.03
CA GLY A 3 0.86 16.70 -21.97
C GLY A 3 1.55 16.90 -20.64
N PHE A 4 2.77 16.38 -20.45
CA PHE A 4 3.57 16.60 -19.25
C PHE A 4 4.56 17.75 -19.46
N ALA A 5 5.01 18.37 -18.37
CA ALA A 5 5.99 19.43 -18.42
C ALA A 5 7.32 18.91 -19.00
N GLU A 6 7.99 19.72 -19.82
CA GLU A 6 9.24 19.36 -20.52
C GLU A 6 10.40 18.95 -19.59
N LYS A 7 10.33 19.36 -18.32
CA LYS A 7 11.33 18.97 -17.32
C LYS A 7 11.29 17.46 -16.98
N TRP A 8 10.21 16.75 -17.31
CA TRP A 8 10.05 15.34 -17.04
C TRP A 8 10.40 14.48 -18.25
N LYS A 9 11.46 13.73 -18.15
CA LYS A 9 11.97 12.88 -19.23
C LYS A 9 11.09 11.64 -19.44
N ASP A 10 10.67 11.03 -18.34
CA ASP A 10 9.87 9.81 -18.32
C ASP A 10 8.97 9.77 -17.08
N LEU A 11 8.10 8.76 -16.99
CA LEU A 11 7.16 8.63 -15.87
C LEU A 11 7.86 8.43 -14.52
N PRO A 12 8.92 7.61 -14.38
CA PRO A 12 9.67 7.53 -13.13
C PRO A 12 10.19 8.88 -12.65
N GLU A 13 10.78 9.68 -13.54
CA GLU A 13 11.27 11.01 -13.20
C GLU A 13 10.12 11.94 -12.78
N TYR A 14 8.96 11.88 -13.45
CA TYR A 14 7.77 12.61 -13.05
C TYR A 14 7.31 12.21 -11.63
N ILE A 15 7.10 10.93 -11.37
CA ILE A 15 6.58 10.44 -10.08
C ILE A 15 7.54 10.77 -8.93
N LEU A 16 8.83 10.48 -9.11
CA LEU A 16 9.84 10.78 -8.08
C LEU A 16 10.06 12.28 -7.92
N GLY A 17 10.02 13.03 -9.03
CA GLY A 17 10.20 14.48 -9.02
C GLY A 17 9.07 15.21 -8.31
N ILE A 18 7.80 14.91 -8.63
CA ILE A 18 6.66 15.52 -7.91
C ILE A 18 6.63 15.09 -6.44
N THR A 19 6.98 13.84 -6.13
CA THR A 19 7.11 13.37 -4.75
C THR A 19 8.14 14.21 -3.98
N LYS A 20 9.29 14.46 -4.60
CA LYS A 20 10.32 15.31 -4.01
C LYS A 20 9.84 16.76 -3.84
N GLU A 21 9.33 17.38 -4.89
CA GLU A 21 8.85 18.77 -4.83
C GLU A 21 7.79 18.98 -3.74
N ILE A 22 6.81 18.09 -3.65
CA ILE A 22 5.70 18.21 -2.69
C ILE A 22 6.15 17.94 -1.26
N TRP A 23 6.77 16.78 -1.01
CA TRP A 23 6.94 16.27 0.36
C TRP A 23 8.35 16.43 0.92
N GLU A 24 9.41 16.35 0.09
CA GLU A 24 10.79 16.56 0.56
C GLU A 24 11.15 18.05 0.61
N ASP A 25 10.88 18.77 -0.48
CA ASP A 25 11.15 20.21 -0.58
C ASP A 25 10.07 21.08 0.08
N ARG A 26 9.00 20.46 0.62
CA ARG A 26 7.89 21.13 1.34
C ARG A 26 7.05 22.07 0.48
N GLY A 27 7.03 21.88 -0.84
CA GLY A 27 6.15 22.61 -1.75
C GLY A 27 4.71 22.08 -1.73
N ILE A 28 4.06 22.06 -0.57
CA ILE A 28 2.75 21.43 -0.38
C ILE A 28 1.66 22.04 -1.27
N ASP A 29 1.77 23.32 -1.59
CA ASP A 29 0.85 24.04 -2.47
C ASP A 29 0.89 23.51 -3.91
N THR A 30 2.01 22.90 -4.34
CA THR A 30 2.14 22.30 -5.69
C THR A 30 1.21 21.10 -5.89
N LEU A 31 0.63 20.52 -4.84
CA LEU A 31 -0.46 19.55 -4.94
C LEU A 31 -1.64 20.09 -5.78
N ASN A 32 -1.89 21.40 -5.77
CA ASN A 32 -2.91 22.02 -6.63
C ASN A 32 -2.59 21.94 -8.13
N HIS A 33 -1.32 21.75 -8.48
CA HIS A 33 -0.88 21.61 -9.88
C HIS A 33 -0.80 20.14 -10.31
N TYR A 34 -0.32 19.26 -9.40
CA TYR A 34 -0.03 17.87 -9.73
C TYR A 34 -1.19 16.90 -9.45
N TYR A 35 -2.19 17.31 -8.67
CA TYR A 35 -3.34 16.47 -8.34
C TYR A 35 -4.62 17.12 -8.83
N THR A 36 -5.48 16.34 -9.50
CA THR A 36 -6.77 16.87 -9.96
C THR A 36 -7.63 17.30 -8.76
N LYS A 37 -8.47 18.32 -9.00
CA LYS A 37 -9.27 18.94 -7.93
C LYS A 37 -10.18 17.96 -7.20
N ASP A 38 -10.66 16.94 -7.90
CA ASP A 38 -11.64 15.94 -7.45
C ASP A 38 -11.07 14.52 -7.36
N ILE A 39 -9.75 14.40 -7.28
CA ILE A 39 -9.08 13.10 -7.24
C ILE A 39 -9.64 12.19 -6.13
N PRO A 40 -10.05 10.94 -6.47
CA PRO A 40 -10.32 9.92 -5.47
C PRO A 40 -9.02 9.25 -5.01
N MET A 41 -8.82 9.22 -3.71
CA MET A 41 -7.69 8.55 -3.07
C MET A 41 -8.20 7.49 -2.10
N ARG A 42 -7.78 6.25 -2.28
CA ARG A 42 -8.21 5.10 -1.48
C ARG A 42 -7.09 4.63 -0.58
N PHE A 43 -7.41 4.47 0.67
CA PHE A 43 -6.50 3.99 1.71
C PHE A 43 -7.19 2.83 2.44
N PRO A 44 -6.48 1.92 3.10
CA PRO A 44 -7.13 0.92 3.96
C PRO A 44 -8.04 1.54 5.03
N GLU A 45 -7.70 2.74 5.50
CA GLU A 45 -8.43 3.48 6.52
C GLU A 45 -9.73 4.12 6.00
N GLY A 46 -9.89 4.26 4.68
CA GLY A 46 -11.06 4.90 4.09
C GLY A 46 -10.82 5.48 2.69
N ILE A 47 -11.63 6.46 2.31
CA ILE A 47 -11.52 7.18 1.05
C ILE A 47 -11.46 8.69 1.29
N SER A 48 -10.67 9.39 0.50
CA SER A 48 -10.58 10.85 0.47
C SER A 48 -10.85 11.35 -0.96
N ILE A 49 -11.62 12.41 -1.10
CA ILE A 49 -11.92 13.01 -2.39
C ILE A 49 -11.40 14.43 -2.42
N GLY A 50 -10.61 14.71 -3.45
CA GLY A 50 -10.11 16.06 -3.75
C GLY A 50 -8.73 16.37 -3.18
N ASN A 51 -7.98 17.16 -3.95
CA ASN A 51 -6.60 17.54 -3.63
C ASN A 51 -6.50 18.39 -2.35
N GLN A 52 -7.53 19.15 -1.99
CA GLN A 52 -7.53 19.95 -0.76
C GLN A 52 -7.49 19.04 0.49
N ASN A 53 -8.17 17.90 0.45
CA ASN A 53 -8.12 16.93 1.54
C ASN A 53 -6.71 16.31 1.64
N THR A 54 -6.02 16.11 0.52
CA THR A 54 -4.63 15.65 0.49
C THR A 54 -3.69 16.68 1.11
N ILE A 55 -3.87 17.96 0.79
CA ILE A 55 -3.13 19.06 1.42
C ILE A 55 -3.33 19.06 2.93
N ASN A 56 -4.59 19.02 3.38
CA ASN A 56 -4.93 19.03 4.81
C ASN A 56 -4.33 17.80 5.54
N GLY A 57 -4.43 16.61 4.96
CA GLY A 57 -3.83 15.38 5.50
C GLY A 57 -2.30 15.44 5.57
N THR A 58 -1.66 16.05 4.55
CA THR A 58 -0.21 16.27 4.53
C THR A 58 0.21 17.21 5.66
N LEU A 59 -0.49 18.33 5.85
CA LEU A 59 -0.21 19.28 6.93
C LEU A 59 -0.38 18.64 8.30
N ALA A 60 -1.45 17.85 8.50
CA ALA A 60 -1.67 17.11 9.74
C ALA A 60 -0.52 16.12 10.02
N THR A 61 -0.09 15.37 9.00
CA THR A 61 1.04 14.44 9.13
C THR A 61 2.35 15.17 9.46
N LEU A 62 2.62 16.32 8.84
CA LEU A 62 3.82 17.12 9.11
C LEU A 62 3.78 17.81 10.49
N SER A 63 2.59 18.12 11.00
CA SER A 63 2.44 18.61 12.38
C SER A 63 2.81 17.52 13.40
N GLU A 64 2.50 16.26 13.11
CA GLU A 64 2.80 15.12 13.97
C GLU A 64 4.26 14.63 13.80
N PHE A 65 4.78 14.66 12.56
CA PHE A 65 6.13 14.23 12.17
C PHE A 65 6.86 15.34 11.41
N PRO A 66 7.31 16.43 12.07
CA PRO A 66 7.85 17.61 11.38
C PRO A 66 9.16 17.36 10.62
N ASP A 67 9.91 16.35 11.03
CA ASP A 67 11.16 15.91 10.38
C ASP A 67 10.94 14.80 9.34
N ARG A 68 9.68 14.51 8.97
CA ARG A 68 9.34 13.44 8.03
C ARG A 68 10.06 13.61 6.70
N GLN A 69 10.67 12.51 6.25
CA GLN A 69 11.25 12.34 4.92
C GLN A 69 10.48 11.28 4.14
N LEU A 70 10.46 11.42 2.82
CA LEU A 70 9.78 10.51 1.92
C LEU A 70 10.68 10.29 0.69
N THR A 71 11.31 9.12 0.60
CA THR A 71 12.27 8.80 -0.45
C THR A 71 11.71 7.73 -1.38
N GLY A 72 11.75 7.98 -2.69
CA GLY A 72 11.36 6.98 -3.68
C GLY A 72 12.37 5.84 -3.77
N GLU A 73 11.91 4.60 -3.71
CA GLU A 73 12.74 3.41 -3.86
C GLU A 73 12.65 2.81 -5.27
N ASP A 74 11.44 2.77 -5.85
CA ASP A 74 11.19 2.15 -7.15
C ASP A 74 9.89 2.65 -7.78
N VAL A 75 9.84 2.67 -9.11
CA VAL A 75 8.64 2.98 -9.90
C VAL A 75 8.43 1.88 -10.95
N ILE A 76 7.42 1.05 -10.73
CA ILE A 76 6.97 0.02 -11.68
C ILE A 76 5.74 0.59 -12.37
N TRP A 77 5.72 0.68 -13.71
CA TRP A 77 4.68 1.41 -14.39
C TRP A 77 4.26 0.81 -15.72
N SER A 78 3.06 1.19 -16.17
CA SER A 78 2.49 0.84 -17.47
C SER A 78 1.69 2.02 -18.03
N GLY A 79 1.25 1.90 -19.27
CA GLY A 79 0.47 2.91 -19.96
C GLY A 79 1.25 3.68 -21.00
N ASP A 80 0.59 4.66 -21.60
CA ASP A 80 1.11 5.47 -22.69
C ASP A 80 0.54 6.90 -22.67
N ASP A 81 0.98 7.73 -23.64
CA ASP A 81 0.55 9.12 -23.76
C ASP A 81 -0.93 9.30 -24.17
N GLU A 82 -1.61 8.26 -24.66
CA GLU A 82 -3.01 8.33 -25.12
C GLU A 82 -4.00 7.91 -24.03
N THR A 83 -3.68 6.83 -23.34
CA THR A 83 -4.55 6.23 -22.31
C THR A 83 -4.20 6.69 -20.90
N GLY A 84 -3.06 7.36 -20.74
CA GLY A 84 -2.49 7.71 -19.44
C GLY A 84 -1.60 6.59 -18.89
N PHE A 85 -0.93 6.91 -17.82
CA PHE A 85 0.01 6.03 -17.14
C PHE A 85 -0.53 5.59 -15.80
N LEU A 86 -0.14 4.42 -15.33
CA LEU A 86 -0.24 4.04 -13.93
C LEU A 86 1.15 3.65 -13.41
N SER A 87 1.59 4.34 -12.36
CA SER A 87 2.76 3.95 -11.58
C SER A 87 2.32 3.15 -10.37
N SER A 88 2.95 1.99 -10.13
CA SER A 88 2.97 1.37 -8.81
C SER A 88 4.35 1.65 -8.22
N HIS A 89 4.42 2.55 -7.25
CA HIS A 89 5.72 3.01 -6.75
C HIS A 89 5.86 2.81 -5.25
N ARG A 90 7.07 2.44 -4.86
CA ARG A 90 7.43 2.16 -3.47
C ARG A 90 8.26 3.29 -2.90
N LEU A 91 7.89 3.69 -1.69
CA LEU A 91 8.47 4.80 -0.95
C LEU A 91 8.98 4.31 0.41
N LEU A 92 10.14 4.81 0.81
CA LEU A 92 10.62 4.72 2.18
C LEU A 92 10.30 6.03 2.89
N THR A 93 9.60 5.97 4.00
CA THR A 93 9.31 7.14 4.83
C THR A 93 9.80 6.94 6.25
N MET A 94 10.30 8.02 6.83
CA MET A 94 10.84 8.05 8.17
C MET A 94 10.52 9.37 8.85
N GLY A 95 10.45 9.37 10.16
CA GLY A 95 10.20 10.58 10.95
C GLY A 95 10.23 10.29 12.44
N THR A 96 10.16 11.35 13.23
CA THR A 96 10.10 11.30 14.70
C THR A 96 8.74 11.82 15.17
N HIS A 97 8.07 11.10 16.04
CA HIS A 97 6.75 11.46 16.59
C HIS A 97 6.89 12.58 17.63
N LEU A 98 6.92 13.82 17.15
CA LEU A 98 7.16 15.05 17.94
C LEU A 98 5.90 15.87 18.21
N GLY A 99 4.85 15.68 17.40
CA GLY A 99 3.55 16.34 17.58
C GLY A 99 2.46 15.38 18.05
N ASN A 100 1.40 15.92 18.61
CA ASN A 100 0.18 15.14 18.90
C ASN A 100 -0.67 15.05 17.61
N GLY A 101 -1.27 13.90 17.36
CA GLY A 101 -2.09 13.73 16.15
C GLY A 101 -2.81 12.38 16.09
N TYR A 102 -2.87 11.82 14.89
CA TYR A 102 -3.53 10.55 14.60
C TYR A 102 -2.99 9.39 15.46
N PHE A 103 -1.67 9.34 15.68
CA PHE A 103 -1.03 8.32 16.50
C PHE A 103 -1.06 8.61 18.01
N GLY A 104 -1.70 9.70 18.43
CA GLY A 104 -1.89 10.08 19.83
C GLY A 104 -0.92 11.15 20.30
N LYS A 105 -0.49 11.07 21.57
CA LYS A 105 0.46 12.03 22.16
C LYS A 105 1.88 11.74 21.65
N ALA A 106 2.64 12.80 21.41
CA ALA A 106 4.05 12.72 21.00
C ALA A 106 4.86 11.78 21.90
N THR A 107 5.54 10.82 21.28
CA THR A 107 6.34 9.81 22.00
C THR A 107 7.84 10.08 21.96
N GLY A 108 8.30 10.97 21.06
CA GLY A 108 9.71 11.20 20.77
C GLY A 108 10.37 10.03 20.02
N LYS A 109 9.63 8.98 19.67
CA LYS A 109 10.19 7.79 19.00
C LYS A 109 10.26 8.00 17.49
N ARG A 110 11.28 7.40 16.90
CA ARG A 110 11.50 7.38 15.45
C ARG A 110 10.84 6.16 14.82
N PHE A 111 10.38 6.31 13.58
CA PHE A 111 9.92 5.21 12.74
C PHE A 111 10.59 5.25 11.37
N VAL A 112 10.66 4.09 10.73
CA VAL A 112 10.99 3.88 9.32
C VAL A 112 10.04 2.84 8.78
N ILE A 113 9.26 3.20 7.74
CA ILE A 113 8.31 2.27 7.12
C ILE A 113 8.31 2.43 5.59
N ARG A 114 7.70 1.47 4.91
CA ARG A 114 7.38 1.60 3.48
C ARG A 114 5.94 2.00 3.25
N ALA A 115 5.73 2.65 2.12
CA ALA A 115 4.44 2.87 1.51
C ALA A 115 4.49 2.42 0.05
N ILE A 116 3.35 1.98 -0.48
CA ILE A 116 3.18 1.67 -1.90
C ILE A 116 1.97 2.43 -2.40
N ALA A 117 2.13 3.14 -3.51
CA ALA A 117 1.06 3.89 -4.15
C ALA A 117 0.91 3.50 -5.62
N ASP A 118 -0.32 3.24 -6.03
CA ASP A 118 -0.72 3.18 -7.44
C ASP A 118 -1.31 4.54 -7.82
N CYS A 119 -0.62 5.28 -8.69
CA CYS A 119 -1.04 6.60 -9.14
C CYS A 119 -1.30 6.61 -10.64
N SER A 120 -2.53 6.92 -11.04
CA SER A 120 -2.85 7.20 -12.43
C SER A 120 -2.48 8.63 -12.78
N ALA A 121 -1.71 8.81 -13.85
CA ALA A 121 -1.21 10.10 -14.31
C ALA A 121 -1.53 10.35 -15.78
N ILE A 122 -2.09 11.52 -16.08
CA ILE A 122 -2.33 12.01 -17.43
C ILE A 122 -2.24 13.54 -17.45
N ASN A 123 -1.72 14.13 -18.54
CA ASN A 123 -1.64 15.56 -18.69
C ASN A 123 -0.98 16.29 -17.50
N ASN A 124 0.12 15.73 -17.00
CA ASN A 124 0.89 16.27 -15.87
C ASN A 124 0.14 16.30 -14.53
N GLN A 125 -0.93 15.51 -14.39
CA GLN A 125 -1.71 15.42 -13.16
C GLN A 125 -1.95 13.97 -12.75
N ILE A 126 -1.91 13.71 -11.45
CA ILE A 126 -2.42 12.50 -10.81
C ILE A 126 -3.93 12.67 -10.68
N ASN A 127 -4.70 11.72 -11.21
CA ASN A 127 -6.15 11.82 -11.27
C ASN A 127 -6.88 10.65 -10.58
N ASP A 128 -6.15 9.65 -10.12
CA ASP A 128 -6.68 8.48 -9.41
C ASP A 128 -5.58 7.85 -8.57
N GLU A 129 -5.86 7.46 -7.32
CA GLU A 129 -4.82 6.93 -6.43
C GLU A 129 -5.33 5.84 -5.48
N TRP A 130 -4.49 4.83 -5.26
CA TRP A 130 -4.58 3.83 -4.19
C TRP A 130 -3.27 3.84 -3.42
N LEU A 131 -3.33 3.99 -2.11
CA LEU A 131 -2.14 4.13 -1.27
C LEU A 131 -2.24 3.26 -0.02
N ILE A 132 -1.20 2.48 0.24
CA ILE A 132 -0.99 1.81 1.53
C ILE A 132 0.28 2.34 2.19
N ARG A 133 0.16 2.71 3.46
CA ARG A 133 1.30 2.91 4.37
C ARG A 133 1.36 1.74 5.34
N ASP A 134 2.54 1.36 5.76
CA ASP A 134 2.69 0.40 6.85
C ASP A 134 2.34 1.04 8.21
N THR A 135 1.05 1.32 8.40
CA THR A 135 0.51 1.94 9.62
C THR A 135 0.83 1.10 10.85
N ALA A 136 0.73 -0.23 10.74
CA ALA A 136 1.10 -1.14 11.81
C ALA A 136 2.59 -1.03 12.18
N GLY A 137 3.45 -0.79 11.19
CA GLY A 137 4.89 -0.54 11.41
C GLY A 137 5.16 0.74 12.18
N ILE A 138 4.47 1.83 11.87
CA ILE A 138 4.55 3.07 12.67
C ILE A 138 4.11 2.78 14.11
N VAL A 139 2.93 2.23 14.28
CA VAL A 139 2.32 1.96 15.59
C VAL A 139 3.24 1.13 16.48
N LYS A 140 3.80 0.02 15.94
CA LYS A 140 4.75 -0.84 16.66
C LYS A 140 6.02 -0.08 17.08
N GLN A 141 6.60 0.71 16.18
CA GLN A 141 7.83 1.47 16.46
C GLN A 141 7.57 2.59 17.47
N LEU A 142 6.36 3.14 17.53
CA LEU A 142 5.94 4.04 18.59
C LEU A 142 5.71 3.33 19.95
N GLY A 143 5.72 1.99 19.97
CA GLY A 143 5.55 1.15 21.16
C GLY A 143 4.09 0.90 21.52
N ILE A 144 3.22 0.94 20.53
CA ILE A 144 1.79 0.67 20.67
C ILE A 144 1.48 -0.66 19.98
N ASP A 145 0.59 -1.44 20.55
CA ASP A 145 0.06 -2.64 19.90
C ASP A 145 -0.94 -2.27 18.81
N PRO A 146 -0.83 -2.79 17.56
CA PRO A 146 -1.72 -2.42 16.45
C PRO A 146 -3.21 -2.75 16.69
N LYS A 147 -3.51 -3.84 17.38
CA LYS A 147 -4.88 -4.22 17.73
C LYS A 147 -5.47 -3.23 18.74
N LYS A 148 -4.70 -2.91 19.79
CA LYS A 148 -5.10 -1.91 20.77
C LYS A 148 -5.30 -0.55 20.12
N PHE A 149 -4.40 -0.15 19.23
CA PHE A 149 -4.51 1.12 18.50
C PHE A 149 -5.81 1.18 17.67
N ALA A 150 -6.19 0.09 17.00
CA ALA A 150 -7.44 0.02 16.25
C ALA A 150 -8.68 0.20 17.14
N ILE A 151 -8.68 -0.43 18.34
CA ILE A 151 -9.75 -0.27 19.34
C ILE A 151 -9.82 1.18 19.84
N ASP A 152 -8.67 1.75 20.22
CA ASP A 152 -8.57 3.13 20.68
C ASP A 152 -9.01 4.14 19.59
N LEU A 153 -8.79 3.83 18.31
CA LEU A 153 -9.29 4.63 17.18
C LEU A 153 -10.82 4.63 17.12
N ILE A 154 -11.45 3.47 17.23
CA ILE A 154 -12.92 3.35 17.22
C ILE A 154 -13.51 4.21 18.35
N GLU A 155 -12.96 4.12 19.56
CA GLU A 155 -13.42 4.90 20.71
C GLU A 155 -13.25 6.41 20.50
N ARG A 156 -12.08 6.84 20.03
CA ARG A 156 -11.78 8.26 19.76
C ARG A 156 -12.65 8.87 18.68
N GLU A 157 -13.07 8.08 17.72
CA GLU A 157 -13.92 8.51 16.61
C GLU A 157 -15.43 8.43 16.94
N GLY A 158 -15.80 8.10 18.16
CA GLY A 158 -17.19 8.12 18.64
C GLY A 158 -17.91 6.78 18.65
N GLY A 159 -17.16 5.68 18.65
CA GLY A 159 -17.66 4.33 18.71
C GLY A 159 -17.98 3.70 17.34
N PRO A 160 -18.39 2.41 17.32
CA PRO A 160 -18.56 1.63 16.08
C PRO A 160 -19.49 2.26 15.03
N GLU A 161 -20.54 2.95 15.50
CA GLU A 161 -21.55 3.56 14.61
C GLU A 161 -21.02 4.83 13.93
N ASN A 162 -20.16 5.60 14.60
CA ASN A 162 -19.73 6.92 14.18
C ASN A 162 -18.30 6.97 13.62
N CYS A 163 -17.49 5.93 13.87
CA CYS A 163 -16.10 5.94 13.45
C CYS A 163 -15.97 5.94 11.92
N ILE A 164 -14.82 6.45 11.44
CA ILE A 164 -14.46 6.44 10.02
C ILE A 164 -14.43 4.98 9.55
N LYS A 165 -15.21 4.69 8.50
CA LYS A 165 -15.30 3.34 7.96
C LYS A 165 -14.05 3.01 7.15
N PRO A 166 -13.36 1.89 7.43
CA PRO A 166 -12.33 1.37 6.56
C PRO A 166 -12.82 1.18 5.12
N PHE A 167 -11.89 1.27 4.18
CA PHE A 167 -12.21 1.15 2.77
C PHE A 167 -12.84 -0.20 2.43
N SER A 168 -13.87 -0.15 1.62
CA SER A 168 -14.48 -1.31 0.98
C SER A 168 -15.13 -0.87 -0.34
N PRO A 169 -15.46 -1.79 -1.26
CA PRO A 169 -16.13 -1.44 -2.51
C PRO A 169 -17.46 -0.71 -2.34
N SER A 170 -18.11 -0.83 -1.18
CA SER A 170 -19.40 -0.17 -0.90
C SER A 170 -19.29 1.35 -0.70
N ILE A 171 -18.11 1.85 -0.35
CA ILE A 171 -17.85 3.28 -0.18
C ILE A 171 -16.96 3.85 -1.29
N ASP A 172 -16.53 3.01 -2.25
CA ASP A 172 -15.65 3.45 -3.33
C ASP A 172 -16.35 4.41 -4.28
N VAL A 173 -15.59 5.37 -4.77
CA VAL A 173 -15.98 6.30 -5.82
C VAL A 173 -15.22 5.94 -7.09
N LYS A 174 -15.95 5.73 -8.17
CA LYS A 174 -15.35 5.36 -9.46
C LYS A 174 -14.48 6.49 -10.00
N GLY A 175 -13.16 6.32 -9.91
CA GLY A 175 -12.17 7.25 -10.49
C GLY A 175 -12.09 7.17 -12.03
N PRO A 176 -11.28 7.97 -12.69
CA PRO A 176 -11.13 7.97 -14.14
C PRO A 176 -10.33 6.81 -14.72
N TYR A 177 -9.39 6.24 -13.96
CA TYR A 177 -8.53 5.15 -14.41
C TYR A 177 -9.31 3.85 -14.65
N ARG A 178 -9.06 3.20 -15.80
CA ARG A 178 -9.75 1.96 -16.22
C ARG A 178 -8.80 0.82 -16.58
N GLY A 179 -7.50 1.08 -16.53
CA GLY A 179 -6.50 0.07 -16.86
C GLY A 179 -6.43 -1.06 -15.83
N THR A 180 -5.93 -2.20 -16.26
CA THR A 180 -5.67 -3.38 -15.41
C THR A 180 -4.18 -3.74 -15.35
N GLY A 181 -3.32 -2.94 -16.00
CA GLY A 181 -1.89 -3.15 -16.09
C GLY A 181 -1.43 -3.50 -17.52
N ASN A 182 -0.44 -4.36 -17.64
CA ASN A 182 0.11 -4.80 -18.90
C ASN A 182 0.25 -6.34 -18.97
N ASP A 183 0.55 -6.85 -20.17
CA ASP A 183 0.71 -8.30 -20.43
C ASP A 183 2.18 -8.77 -20.30
N ASN A 184 2.98 -8.09 -19.48
CA ASN A 184 4.37 -8.45 -19.30
C ASN A 184 4.52 -9.75 -18.49
N GLU A 185 5.45 -10.62 -18.90
CA GLU A 185 5.66 -11.94 -18.31
C GLU A 185 6.00 -11.90 -16.79
N TRP A 186 6.71 -10.89 -16.33
CA TRP A 186 7.05 -10.74 -14.91
C TRP A 186 5.82 -10.39 -14.05
N GLY A 187 4.91 -9.59 -14.62
CA GLY A 187 3.61 -9.33 -14.02
C GLY A 187 2.78 -10.60 -13.89
N GLN A 188 2.73 -11.39 -14.96
CA GLN A 188 2.04 -12.67 -14.95
C GLN A 188 2.66 -13.64 -13.94
N LYS A 189 3.98 -13.73 -13.89
CA LYS A 189 4.70 -14.57 -12.93
C LYS A 189 4.39 -14.20 -11.47
N LEU A 190 4.40 -12.92 -11.13
CA LEU A 190 4.02 -12.46 -9.78
C LEU A 190 2.54 -12.74 -9.49
N SER A 191 1.66 -12.55 -10.47
CA SER A 191 0.23 -12.87 -10.36
C SER A 191 0.00 -14.35 -10.04
N ASP A 192 0.72 -15.24 -10.70
CA ASP A 192 0.62 -16.69 -10.46
C ASP A 192 1.11 -17.07 -9.06
N ILE A 193 2.20 -16.44 -8.59
CA ILE A 193 2.74 -16.65 -7.24
C ILE A 193 1.73 -16.21 -6.17
N VAL A 194 1.22 -14.98 -6.27
CA VAL A 194 0.27 -14.43 -5.29
C VAL A 194 -1.05 -15.20 -5.33
N SER A 195 -1.55 -15.52 -6.53
CA SER A 195 -2.77 -16.31 -6.69
C SER A 195 -2.62 -17.73 -6.14
N GLY A 196 -1.48 -18.37 -6.37
CA GLY A 196 -1.17 -19.69 -5.83
C GLY A 196 -1.17 -19.67 -4.29
N SER A 197 -0.51 -18.69 -3.69
CA SER A 197 -0.49 -18.50 -2.23
C SER A 197 -1.89 -18.26 -1.68
N MET A 198 -2.70 -17.44 -2.35
CA MET A 198 -4.10 -17.17 -1.98
C MET A 198 -5.01 -18.40 -2.16
N GLN A 199 -4.70 -19.28 -3.09
CA GLN A 199 -5.36 -20.57 -3.29
C GLN A 199 -4.83 -21.68 -2.37
N LYS A 200 -3.99 -21.35 -1.40
CA LYS A 200 -3.40 -22.26 -0.41
C LYS A 200 -2.37 -23.23 -1.00
N ASN A 201 -1.81 -22.93 -2.17
CA ASN A 201 -0.72 -23.68 -2.78
C ASN A 201 0.64 -23.07 -2.38
N TYR A 202 1.06 -23.29 -1.14
CA TYR A 202 2.29 -22.68 -0.61
C TYR A 202 3.57 -23.31 -1.18
N SER A 203 3.49 -24.48 -1.83
CA SER A 203 4.64 -25.08 -2.53
C SER A 203 5.17 -24.18 -3.66
N ILE A 204 4.37 -23.22 -4.15
CA ILE A 204 4.79 -22.24 -5.15
C ILE A 204 5.94 -21.36 -4.62
N ILE A 205 6.01 -21.12 -3.32
CA ILE A 205 7.07 -20.31 -2.70
C ILE A 205 8.43 -21.01 -2.89
N GLN A 206 8.56 -22.28 -2.53
CA GLN A 206 9.81 -23.02 -2.70
C GLN A 206 10.21 -23.18 -4.18
N LYS A 207 9.22 -23.18 -5.09
CA LYS A 207 9.46 -23.33 -6.53
C LYS A 207 9.89 -22.03 -7.20
N GLU A 208 9.29 -20.90 -6.84
CA GLU A 208 9.43 -19.64 -7.59
C GLU A 208 10.33 -18.61 -6.87
N TYR A 209 10.60 -18.78 -5.57
CA TYR A 209 11.46 -17.87 -4.82
C TYR A 209 12.91 -18.33 -4.77
N ASP A 210 13.82 -17.38 -4.89
CA ASP A 210 15.24 -17.61 -4.59
C ASP A 210 15.39 -18.13 -3.16
N ARG A 211 16.28 -19.09 -2.94
CA ARG A 211 16.58 -19.61 -1.60
C ARG A 211 17.03 -18.51 -0.63
N ALA A 212 17.69 -17.48 -1.13
CA ALA A 212 18.16 -16.33 -0.35
C ALA A 212 17.21 -15.12 -0.49
N VAL A 213 15.91 -15.36 -0.63
CA VAL A 213 14.92 -14.30 -0.72
C VAL A 213 14.90 -13.44 0.53
N GLN A 214 14.65 -12.15 0.34
CA GLN A 214 14.29 -11.21 1.38
C GLN A 214 12.85 -10.75 1.14
N THR A 215 12.01 -10.86 2.16
CA THR A 215 10.62 -10.37 2.08
C THR A 215 10.35 -9.35 3.18
N GLU A 216 9.65 -8.29 2.80
CA GLU A 216 9.21 -7.20 3.67
C GLU A 216 7.70 -7.33 3.85
N HIS A 217 7.26 -7.45 5.10
CA HIS A 217 5.87 -7.70 5.47
C HIS A 217 5.28 -6.56 6.30
N PRO A 218 3.94 -6.46 6.43
CA PRO A 218 3.31 -5.45 7.27
C PRO A 218 3.82 -5.48 8.72
N GLY A 219 3.90 -4.29 9.32
CA GLY A 219 4.43 -4.13 10.67
C GLY A 219 5.94 -4.01 10.71
N SER A 220 6.57 -3.54 9.61
CA SER A 220 8.03 -3.35 9.46
C SER A 220 8.81 -4.63 9.76
N THR A 221 8.34 -5.74 9.23
CA THR A 221 8.94 -7.05 9.46
C THR A 221 9.72 -7.48 8.22
N THR A 222 11.04 -7.67 8.36
CA THR A 222 11.92 -8.23 7.33
C THR A 222 12.24 -9.68 7.65
N VAL A 223 12.04 -10.58 6.69
CA VAL A 223 12.34 -12.00 6.84
C VAL A 223 13.15 -12.53 5.65
N HIS A 224 13.80 -13.67 5.81
CA HIS A 224 14.82 -14.17 4.88
C HIS A 224 14.66 -15.66 4.52
N SER A 225 13.53 -16.28 4.77
CA SER A 225 13.33 -17.70 4.47
C SER A 225 12.01 -17.95 3.76
N TRP A 226 11.95 -19.08 3.05
CA TRP A 226 10.70 -19.56 2.47
C TRP A 226 9.63 -19.79 3.54
N ALA A 227 10.01 -20.39 4.68
CA ALA A 227 9.10 -20.68 5.78
C ALA A 227 8.46 -19.42 6.36
N ASP A 228 9.23 -18.34 6.53
CA ASP A 228 8.70 -17.08 7.03
C ASP A 228 7.76 -16.40 6.01
N THR A 229 8.07 -16.53 4.71
CA THR A 229 7.20 -16.05 3.63
C THR A 229 5.90 -16.85 3.58
N GLU A 230 6.00 -18.19 3.67
CA GLU A 230 4.83 -19.09 3.77
C GLU A 230 3.97 -18.73 4.99
N PHE A 231 4.59 -18.42 6.11
CA PHE A 231 3.89 -18.09 7.37
C PHE A 231 2.99 -16.85 7.22
N LEU A 232 3.43 -15.81 6.49
CA LEU A 232 2.58 -14.63 6.21
C LEU A 232 1.31 -15.04 5.46
N TRP A 233 1.46 -15.73 4.32
CA TRP A 233 0.35 -16.10 3.45
C TRP A 233 -0.59 -17.12 4.10
N MET A 234 -0.02 -18.10 4.81
CA MET A 234 -0.79 -19.06 5.61
C MET A 234 -1.57 -18.38 6.71
N GLY A 235 -0.94 -17.49 7.47
CA GLY A 235 -1.57 -16.76 8.56
C GLY A 235 -2.74 -15.91 8.10
N LEU A 236 -2.55 -15.20 6.97
CA LEU A 236 -3.61 -14.41 6.35
C LEU A 236 -4.78 -15.31 5.90
N ARG A 237 -4.48 -16.38 5.14
CA ARG A 237 -5.51 -17.29 4.63
C ARG A 237 -6.17 -18.14 5.71
N SER A 238 -5.46 -18.44 6.80
CA SER A 238 -6.04 -19.11 7.96
C SER A 238 -7.10 -18.23 8.65
N SER A 239 -6.85 -16.93 8.77
CA SER A 239 -7.83 -15.99 9.34
C SER A 239 -9.07 -15.83 8.45
N PHE A 240 -8.89 -15.91 7.13
CA PHE A 240 -9.93 -15.69 6.13
C PHE A 240 -10.03 -16.87 5.13
N PRO A 241 -10.38 -18.09 5.61
CA PRO A 241 -10.25 -19.31 4.81
C PRO A 241 -11.14 -19.34 3.56
N ASN A 242 -12.32 -18.72 3.62
CA ASN A 242 -13.31 -18.69 2.53
C ASN A 242 -13.41 -17.34 1.83
N ALA A 243 -12.55 -16.37 2.17
CA ALA A 243 -12.54 -15.05 1.54
C ALA A 243 -12.19 -15.14 0.05
N THR A 244 -12.88 -14.32 -0.73
CA THR A 244 -12.66 -14.19 -2.18
C THR A 244 -11.44 -13.32 -2.43
N PHE A 245 -10.48 -13.88 -3.17
CA PHE A 245 -9.30 -13.16 -3.65
C PHE A 245 -9.54 -12.62 -5.05
N LYS A 246 -9.04 -11.42 -5.32
CA LYS A 246 -9.09 -10.80 -6.64
C LYS A 246 -7.80 -10.04 -6.93
N LEU A 247 -7.23 -10.23 -8.11
CA LEU A 247 -6.21 -9.36 -8.69
C LEU A 247 -6.90 -8.12 -9.27
N GLU A 248 -6.49 -6.94 -8.80
CA GLU A 248 -7.09 -5.66 -9.22
C GLU A 248 -6.26 -4.97 -10.30
N HIS A 249 -4.92 -5.07 -10.22
CA HIS A 249 -4.00 -4.46 -11.17
C HIS A 249 -2.68 -5.24 -11.22
N VAL A 250 -2.09 -5.37 -12.40
CA VAL A 250 -0.87 -6.17 -12.63
C VAL A 250 0.06 -5.43 -13.55
N ILE A 251 1.28 -5.17 -13.13
CA ILE A 251 2.33 -4.58 -13.96
C ILE A 251 3.58 -5.44 -13.87
N GLY A 252 4.18 -5.76 -15.00
CA GLY A 252 5.54 -6.27 -15.07
C GLY A 252 6.43 -5.32 -15.86
N ARG A 253 7.71 -5.25 -15.51
CA ARG A 253 8.71 -4.42 -16.19
C ARG A 253 10.07 -5.08 -16.24
N GLU A 254 10.75 -4.80 -17.34
CA GLU A 254 12.15 -5.08 -17.55
C GLU A 254 12.78 -3.79 -18.11
N ASP A 255 13.65 -3.19 -17.32
CA ASP A 255 14.34 -1.95 -17.68
C ASP A 255 15.85 -2.20 -17.73
N PRO A 256 16.60 -1.53 -18.64
CA PRO A 256 18.05 -1.68 -18.73
C PRO A 256 18.75 -1.44 -17.38
N MET A 257 19.69 -2.31 -17.05
CA MET A 257 20.51 -2.24 -15.81
C MET A 257 19.74 -2.46 -14.50
N LEU A 258 18.44 -2.81 -14.55
CA LEU A 258 17.64 -3.17 -13.38
C LEU A 258 17.23 -4.66 -13.45
N SER A 259 17.01 -5.26 -12.28
CA SER A 259 16.37 -6.56 -12.20
C SER A 259 14.95 -6.49 -12.77
N PRO A 260 14.42 -7.53 -13.39
CA PRO A 260 13.00 -7.61 -13.73
C PRO A 260 12.14 -7.41 -12.48
N ARG A 261 11.06 -6.64 -12.62
CA ARG A 261 10.20 -6.24 -11.51
C ARG A 261 8.75 -6.44 -11.84
N ALA A 262 7.94 -6.65 -10.83
CA ALA A 262 6.50 -6.68 -10.97
C ALA A 262 5.80 -6.04 -9.77
N ALA A 263 4.60 -5.57 -10.01
CA ALA A 263 3.70 -5.02 -9.01
C ALA A 263 2.29 -5.58 -9.23
N VAL A 264 1.67 -6.07 -8.17
CA VAL A 264 0.26 -6.44 -8.17
C VAL A 264 -0.47 -5.73 -7.05
N ARG A 265 -1.64 -5.16 -7.36
CA ARG A 265 -2.62 -4.75 -6.37
C ARG A 265 -3.72 -5.80 -6.33
N TRP A 266 -4.09 -6.21 -5.15
CA TRP A 266 -5.04 -7.29 -4.92
C TRP A 266 -6.02 -6.94 -3.80
N SER A 267 -7.13 -7.67 -3.76
CA SER A 267 -8.08 -7.60 -2.66
C SER A 267 -8.44 -8.98 -2.13
N LEU A 268 -8.80 -9.02 -0.85
CA LEU A 268 -9.34 -10.18 -0.17
C LEU A 268 -10.59 -9.77 0.60
N SER A 269 -11.73 -10.39 0.32
CA SER A 269 -13.02 -10.01 0.91
C SER A 269 -13.76 -11.23 1.43
N GLY A 270 -14.15 -11.22 2.70
CA GLY A 270 -14.90 -12.31 3.33
C GLY A 270 -14.87 -12.23 4.85
N LYS A 271 -15.32 -13.31 5.49
CA LYS A 271 -15.45 -13.37 6.94
C LYS A 271 -14.16 -13.79 7.63
N HIS A 272 -13.94 -13.21 8.80
CA HIS A 272 -12.94 -13.67 9.75
C HIS A 272 -13.45 -14.93 10.46
N GLU A 273 -13.19 -16.10 9.85
CA GLU A 273 -13.76 -17.41 10.26
C GLU A 273 -12.73 -18.38 10.81
N GLY A 274 -11.43 -18.04 10.77
CA GLY A 274 -10.37 -18.95 11.17
C GLY A 274 -9.33 -18.32 12.09
N TRP A 275 -8.61 -19.17 12.78
CA TRP A 275 -7.43 -18.80 13.55
C TRP A 275 -6.26 -18.47 12.61
N GLY A 276 -5.50 -17.44 12.94
CA GLY A 276 -4.34 -17.04 12.15
C GLY A 276 -3.74 -15.74 12.66
N MET A 277 -3.57 -14.76 11.77
CA MET A 277 -2.95 -13.48 12.14
C MET A 277 -3.82 -12.60 13.04
N PHE A 278 -5.13 -12.85 13.12
CA PHE A 278 -6.10 -11.96 13.74
C PHE A 278 -6.86 -12.63 14.91
N ASP A 279 -6.16 -13.45 15.68
CA ASP A 279 -6.66 -14.13 16.87
C ASP A 279 -7.87 -15.06 16.60
N GLU A 280 -8.80 -15.10 17.55
CA GLU A 280 -10.02 -15.91 17.54
C GLU A 280 -11.01 -15.45 16.46
N PRO A 281 -11.60 -16.38 15.70
CA PRO A 281 -12.61 -16.05 14.70
C PRO A 281 -13.75 -15.21 15.27
N SER A 282 -14.04 -14.08 14.62
CA SER A 282 -15.08 -13.14 15.07
C SER A 282 -16.36 -13.21 14.23
N GLY A 283 -16.31 -13.80 13.03
CA GLY A 283 -17.39 -13.76 12.05
C GLY A 283 -17.55 -12.43 11.32
N ALA A 284 -16.72 -11.43 11.63
CA ALA A 284 -16.80 -10.11 11.03
C ALA A 284 -16.50 -10.16 9.52
N GLU A 285 -17.25 -9.39 8.74
CA GLU A 285 -16.95 -9.14 7.31
C GLU A 285 -15.77 -8.19 7.19
N VAL A 286 -14.77 -8.58 6.41
CA VAL A 286 -13.53 -7.81 6.23
C VAL A 286 -13.21 -7.67 4.75
N TYR A 287 -12.80 -6.47 4.35
CA TYR A 287 -12.18 -6.18 3.07
C TYR A 287 -10.74 -5.76 3.26
N ILE A 288 -9.84 -6.40 2.54
CA ILE A 288 -8.41 -6.12 2.61
C ILE A 288 -7.95 -5.64 1.22
N MET A 289 -7.36 -4.46 1.15
CA MET A 289 -6.58 -3.99 0.01
C MET A 289 -5.13 -4.32 0.27
N GLY A 290 -4.47 -4.96 -0.69
CA GLY A 290 -3.08 -5.35 -0.59
C GLY A 290 -2.28 -5.02 -1.85
N PHE A 291 -0.97 -4.81 -1.65
CA PHE A 291 0.01 -4.62 -2.70
C PHE A 291 1.17 -5.59 -2.51
N THR A 292 1.69 -6.10 -3.60
CA THR A 292 2.91 -6.90 -3.61
C THR A 292 3.80 -6.43 -4.76
N HIS A 293 5.02 -5.99 -4.43
CA HIS A 293 6.09 -5.73 -5.39
C HIS A 293 7.12 -6.85 -5.32
N ALA A 294 7.69 -7.20 -6.45
CA ALA A 294 8.75 -8.19 -6.56
C ALA A 294 9.91 -7.73 -7.44
N GLU A 295 11.12 -8.12 -7.04
CA GLU A 295 12.33 -8.06 -7.85
C GLU A 295 12.80 -9.49 -8.10
N PHE A 296 13.03 -9.83 -9.37
CA PHE A 296 13.44 -11.18 -9.78
C PHE A 296 14.94 -11.23 -10.03
N GLY A 297 15.58 -12.25 -9.48
CA GLY A 297 16.97 -12.58 -9.76
C GLY A 297 17.07 -13.82 -10.65
N PRO A 298 18.29 -14.29 -10.93
CA PRO A 298 18.53 -15.45 -11.81
C PRO A 298 17.98 -16.78 -11.25
N TYR A 299 17.68 -16.85 -9.96
CA TYR A 299 17.16 -18.05 -9.30
C TYR A 299 15.72 -17.91 -8.79
N GLY A 300 14.97 -16.93 -9.30
CA GLY A 300 13.59 -16.70 -8.92
C GLY A 300 13.35 -15.36 -8.25
N LEU A 301 12.23 -15.22 -7.53
CA LEU A 301 11.86 -14.02 -6.82
C LEU A 301 12.87 -13.76 -5.68
N ARG A 302 13.60 -12.66 -5.77
CA ARG A 302 14.73 -12.34 -4.88
C ARG A 302 14.34 -11.40 -3.75
N LYS A 303 13.45 -10.45 -4.04
CA LYS A 303 12.89 -9.54 -3.03
C LYS A 303 11.39 -9.40 -3.23
N GLU A 304 10.65 -9.41 -2.14
CA GLU A 304 9.23 -9.14 -2.10
C GLU A 304 8.94 -8.03 -1.09
N PHE A 305 7.97 -7.18 -1.44
CA PHE A 305 7.43 -6.15 -0.56
C PHE A 305 5.92 -6.28 -0.58
N THR A 306 5.37 -6.89 0.45
CA THR A 306 3.92 -7.07 0.58
C THR A 306 3.37 -6.17 1.68
N LEU A 307 2.41 -5.33 1.33
CA LEU A 307 1.71 -4.46 2.27
C LEU A 307 0.20 -4.67 2.20
N PHE A 308 -0.40 -4.80 3.35
CA PHE A 308 -1.79 -4.57 3.69
C PHE A 308 -1.83 -3.97 5.10
N ASP A 309 -2.94 -3.38 5.53
CA ASP A 309 -2.96 -2.71 6.83
C ASP A 309 -3.63 -3.55 7.93
N PRO A 310 -2.87 -4.17 8.85
CA PRO A 310 -3.43 -4.90 9.99
C PRO A 310 -4.26 -4.04 10.92
N VAL A 311 -3.98 -2.73 11.04
CA VAL A 311 -4.76 -1.82 11.89
C VAL A 311 -6.19 -1.67 11.33
N SER A 312 -6.30 -1.45 10.02
CA SER A 312 -7.60 -1.38 9.35
C SER A 312 -8.39 -2.69 9.43
N ILE A 313 -7.72 -3.83 9.37
CA ILE A 313 -8.35 -5.14 9.53
C ILE A 313 -8.88 -5.30 10.96
N TRP A 314 -8.08 -5.00 11.99
CA TRP A 314 -8.53 -5.00 13.38
C TRP A 314 -9.70 -4.05 13.60
N LYS A 315 -9.65 -2.86 12.99
CA LYS A 315 -10.76 -1.89 13.07
C LYS A 315 -12.05 -2.49 12.52
N GLN A 316 -12.03 -3.12 11.34
CA GLN A 316 -13.19 -3.80 10.75
C GLN A 316 -13.74 -4.92 11.66
N ILE A 317 -12.86 -5.70 12.29
CA ILE A 317 -13.25 -6.78 13.22
C ILE A 317 -13.94 -6.19 14.46
N TYR A 318 -13.36 -5.15 15.06
CA TYR A 318 -13.86 -4.59 16.33
C TYR A 318 -15.08 -3.68 16.18
N MET A 319 -15.30 -3.09 15.01
CA MET A 319 -16.52 -2.34 14.70
C MET A 319 -17.78 -3.21 14.64
N GLN A 320 -17.64 -4.52 14.52
CA GLN A 320 -18.74 -5.47 14.39
C GLN A 320 -18.94 -6.32 15.65
N LYS A 321 -18.18 -6.04 16.70
CA LYS A 321 -18.34 -6.65 18.04
C LYS A 321 -19.26 -5.80 18.92
#